data_9a3092de6d26cdf05e23df316ac28243
#
_entry.id   9a3092de6d26cdf05e23df316ac28243
#
_cell.length_a   1.000
_cell.length_b   1.000
_cell.length_c   1.000
_cell.angle_alpha   90.00
_cell.angle_beta   90.00
_cell.angle_gamma   90.00
#
_symmetry.space_group_name_H-M   'P 1'
#
loop_
_entity.id
_entity.type
_entity.pdbx_description
1 polymer ?
#
loop_
_entity_poly.entity_id
_entity_poly.type
_entity_poly.pdbx_seq_one_letter_code
_entity_poly.pdbx_strand_id
1 'polypeptide(L)'
;LVLAFVQSIGITAGFNTLSGAKLLTTDLTPQVFVTIGIILTAGSMIVTWLGEQITDKGYGNGVSMIIFAGIVASIPEMIKGIYVDYFVNIPSSRLTSSIIFVVILIIAVLLIVYFTTYVQQAEYKIPIQYTKVAQGAPSSSYLPLKVNPAGVIPVIFASSITAAPAAILQFLSATGHDWAWVRTAQEMLSTTSPTG
;
A
#
# COMPACT_ATOMS: atom_id res chain seq x y z
N LEU A 1 -15.49 -3.99 -6.45
CA LEU A 1 -16.59 -4.23 -5.51
C LEU A 1 -16.47 -5.62 -4.86
N VAL A 2 -16.50 -6.70 -5.63
CA VAL A 2 -16.44 -8.09 -5.10
C VAL A 2 -15.15 -8.31 -4.30
N LEU A 3 -14.00 -7.90 -4.84
CA LEU A 3 -12.71 -8.02 -4.17
C LEU A 3 -12.67 -7.22 -2.87
N ALA A 4 -13.20 -5.99 -2.87
CA ALA A 4 -13.27 -5.15 -1.68
C ALA A 4 -14.15 -5.78 -0.58
N PHE A 5 -15.26 -6.39 -0.96
CA PHE A 5 -16.13 -7.09 -0.02
C PHE A 5 -15.45 -8.32 0.59
N VAL A 6 -14.83 -9.17 -0.23
CA VAL A 6 -14.09 -10.34 0.27
C VAL A 6 -12.96 -9.92 1.18
N GLN A 7 -12.21 -8.89 0.82
CA GLN A 7 -11.09 -8.39 1.60
C GLN A 7 -11.53 -7.75 2.92
N SER A 8 -12.69 -7.06 2.94
CA SER A 8 -13.24 -6.49 4.18
C SER A 8 -13.63 -7.56 5.20
N ILE A 9 -14.20 -8.66 4.75
CA ILE A 9 -14.50 -9.83 5.62
C ILE A 9 -13.21 -10.42 6.18
N GLY A 10 -12.20 -10.61 5.33
CA GLY A 10 -10.91 -11.15 5.75
C GLY A 10 -10.17 -10.26 6.76
N ILE A 11 -10.17 -8.95 6.54
CA ILE A 11 -9.59 -7.99 7.48
C ILE A 11 -10.31 -8.06 8.83
N THR A 12 -11.64 -8.11 8.84
CA THR A 12 -12.43 -8.22 10.07
C THR A 12 -12.11 -9.50 10.84
N ALA A 13 -11.96 -10.63 10.14
CA ALA A 13 -11.54 -11.89 10.73
C ALA A 13 -10.11 -11.81 11.29
N GLY A 14 -9.18 -11.24 10.52
CA GLY A 14 -7.79 -11.07 10.91
C GLY A 14 -7.59 -10.19 12.15
N PHE A 15 -8.30 -9.09 12.24
CA PHE A 15 -8.26 -8.22 13.42
C PHE A 15 -8.71 -8.93 14.68
N ASN A 16 -9.72 -9.77 14.58
CA ASN A 16 -10.22 -10.51 15.73
C ASN A 16 -9.26 -11.61 16.22
N THR A 17 -8.54 -12.25 15.29
CA THR A 17 -7.57 -13.29 15.63
C THR A 17 -6.23 -12.73 16.13
N LEU A 18 -5.76 -11.63 15.55
CA LEU A 18 -4.45 -11.04 15.87
C LEU A 18 -4.43 -10.25 17.18
N SER A 19 -5.51 -9.56 17.50
CA SER A 19 -5.51 -8.66 18.66
C SER A 19 -5.74 -9.37 19.99
N GLY A 20 -6.12 -10.66 20.00
CA GLY A 20 -6.42 -11.41 21.24
C GLY A 20 -7.46 -10.74 22.16
N ALA A 21 -7.82 -9.50 21.83
CA ALA A 21 -8.86 -8.72 22.48
C ALA A 21 -10.13 -8.85 21.61
N LYS A 22 -11.25 -9.14 22.23
CA LYS A 22 -12.56 -9.02 21.57
C LYS A 22 -12.81 -7.55 21.23
N LEU A 23 -12.26 -7.11 20.07
CA LEU A 23 -12.49 -5.76 19.57
C LEU A 23 -13.97 -5.56 19.22
N LEU A 24 -14.65 -6.64 18.87
CA LEU A 24 -16.08 -6.65 18.66
C LEU A 24 -16.74 -7.11 19.97
N THR A 25 -17.56 -6.27 20.56
CA THR A 25 -18.34 -6.54 21.77
C THR A 25 -19.45 -7.58 21.56
N THR A 26 -19.67 -7.98 20.31
CA THR A 26 -20.72 -8.92 19.91
C THR A 26 -20.10 -10.24 19.46
N ASP A 27 -20.77 -11.35 19.76
CA ASP A 27 -20.36 -12.66 19.26
C ASP A 27 -20.28 -12.66 17.73
N LEU A 28 -19.20 -13.21 17.18
CA LEU A 28 -18.91 -13.24 15.76
C LEU A 28 -19.86 -14.20 15.03
N THR A 29 -21.09 -13.77 14.83
CA THR A 29 -22.03 -14.48 13.96
C THR A 29 -21.75 -14.16 12.49
N PRO A 30 -22.07 -15.07 11.55
CA PRO A 30 -21.93 -14.79 10.10
C PRO A 30 -22.62 -13.49 9.67
N GLN A 31 -23.71 -13.13 10.33
CA GLN A 31 -24.45 -11.88 10.07
C GLN A 31 -23.61 -10.62 10.39
N VAL A 32 -22.84 -10.66 11.49
CA VAL A 32 -21.95 -9.56 11.88
C VAL A 32 -20.84 -9.35 10.86
N PHE A 33 -20.23 -10.43 10.36
CA PHE A 33 -19.23 -10.36 9.30
C PHE A 33 -19.78 -9.74 8.01
N VAL A 34 -20.96 -10.17 7.59
CA VAL A 34 -21.62 -9.60 6.40
C VAL A 34 -21.92 -8.12 6.60
N THR A 35 -22.46 -7.74 7.77
CA THR A 35 -22.79 -6.35 8.07
C THR A 35 -21.54 -5.46 8.05
N ILE A 36 -20.46 -5.86 8.71
CA ILE A 36 -19.20 -5.12 8.72
C ILE A 36 -18.61 -5.09 7.30
N GLY A 37 -18.67 -6.20 6.57
CA GLY A 37 -18.24 -6.28 5.18
C GLY A 37 -18.96 -5.26 4.28
N ILE A 38 -20.27 -5.12 4.42
CA ILE A 38 -21.06 -4.13 3.68
C ILE A 38 -20.64 -2.70 4.07
N ILE A 39 -20.51 -2.41 5.36
CA ILE A 39 -20.13 -1.07 5.85
C ILE A 39 -18.73 -0.67 5.32
N LEU A 40 -17.75 -1.55 5.43
CA LEU A 40 -16.39 -1.29 4.93
C LEU A 40 -16.36 -1.14 3.41
N THR A 41 -17.13 -1.96 2.71
CA THR A 41 -17.24 -1.85 1.25
C THR A 41 -17.90 -0.54 0.84
N ALA A 42 -18.97 -0.13 1.52
CA ALA A 42 -19.59 1.16 1.27
C ALA A 42 -18.62 2.32 1.53
N GLY A 43 -17.84 2.26 2.62
CA GLY A 43 -16.81 3.25 2.91
C GLY A 43 -15.75 3.33 1.80
N SER A 44 -15.27 2.19 1.30
CA SER A 44 -14.31 2.16 0.20
C SER A 44 -14.88 2.71 -1.12
N MET A 45 -16.17 2.52 -1.36
CA MET A 45 -16.85 3.11 -2.52
C MET A 45 -16.94 4.62 -2.45
N ILE A 46 -17.22 5.18 -1.26
CA ILE A 46 -17.22 6.64 -1.04
C ILE A 46 -15.82 7.21 -1.31
N VAL A 47 -14.77 6.57 -0.81
CA VAL A 47 -13.39 7.00 -1.05
C VAL A 47 -13.04 6.94 -2.53
N THR A 48 -13.45 5.89 -3.24
CA THR A 48 -13.24 5.78 -4.69
C THR A 48 -13.96 6.88 -5.45
N TRP A 49 -15.23 7.14 -5.11
CA TRP A 49 -15.99 8.23 -5.70
C TRP A 49 -15.36 9.60 -5.46
N LEU A 50 -14.84 9.86 -4.25
CA LEU A 50 -14.08 11.08 -3.96
C LEU A 50 -12.82 11.16 -4.84
N GLY A 51 -12.11 10.05 -5.06
CA GLY A 51 -10.97 9.99 -5.97
C GLY A 51 -11.33 10.36 -7.40
N GLU A 52 -12.47 9.87 -7.90
CA GLU A 52 -13.00 10.24 -9.22
C GLU A 52 -13.34 11.74 -9.29
N GLN A 53 -14.01 12.29 -8.26
CA GLN A 53 -14.31 13.72 -8.22
C GLN A 53 -13.06 14.60 -8.21
N ILE A 54 -12.01 14.18 -7.50
CA ILE A 54 -10.72 14.90 -7.50
C ILE A 54 -10.07 14.83 -8.88
N THR A 55 -10.17 13.68 -9.57
CA THR A 55 -9.63 13.52 -10.92
C THR A 55 -10.36 14.39 -11.93
N ASP A 56 -11.69 14.45 -11.84
CA ASP A 56 -12.53 15.17 -12.82
C ASP A 56 -12.52 16.69 -12.61
N LYS A 57 -12.48 17.16 -11.38
CA LYS A 57 -12.65 18.59 -11.02
C LYS A 57 -11.41 19.19 -10.35
N GLY A 58 -10.47 18.38 -9.92
CA GLY A 58 -9.30 18.80 -9.19
C GLY A 58 -8.03 18.78 -10.03
N TYR A 59 -6.91 18.42 -9.41
CA TYR A 59 -5.60 18.40 -10.01
C TYR A 59 -4.98 17.01 -10.00
N GLY A 60 -4.64 16.49 -11.17
CA GLY A 60 -3.96 15.21 -11.31
C GLY A 60 -4.85 13.98 -11.08
N ASN A 61 -4.24 12.88 -10.67
CA ASN A 61 -4.95 11.62 -10.40
C ASN A 61 -5.46 11.60 -8.95
N GLY A 62 -6.77 11.65 -8.75
CA GLY A 62 -7.40 11.74 -7.42
C GLY A 62 -7.14 10.53 -6.53
N VAL A 63 -7.08 9.31 -7.09
CA VAL A 63 -6.77 8.10 -6.32
C VAL A 63 -5.35 8.19 -5.76
N SER A 64 -4.38 8.63 -6.58
CA SER A 64 -3.00 8.85 -6.13
C SER A 64 -2.91 9.92 -5.04
N MET A 65 -3.71 10.98 -5.14
CA MET A 65 -3.78 12.04 -4.12
C MET A 65 -4.34 11.53 -2.79
N ILE A 66 -5.36 10.66 -2.81
CA ILE A 66 -5.91 10.05 -1.60
C ILE A 66 -4.87 9.13 -0.94
N ILE A 67 -4.18 8.30 -1.73
CA ILE A 67 -3.11 7.43 -1.21
C ILE A 67 -1.99 8.27 -0.60
N PHE A 68 -1.56 9.33 -1.27
CA PHE A 68 -0.56 10.27 -0.77
C PHE A 68 -1.00 10.92 0.55
N ALA A 69 -2.24 11.40 0.62
CA ALA A 69 -2.79 11.98 1.84
C ALA A 69 -2.82 10.99 3.01
N GLY A 70 -3.16 9.71 2.74
CA GLY A 70 -3.13 8.64 3.74
C GLY A 70 -1.72 8.38 4.28
N ILE A 71 -0.71 8.38 3.40
CA ILE A 71 0.70 8.21 3.79
C ILE A 71 1.16 9.41 4.63
N VAL A 72 0.87 10.63 4.19
CA VAL A 72 1.25 11.85 4.92
C VAL A 72 0.58 11.92 6.29
N ALA A 73 -0.69 11.52 6.39
CA ALA A 73 -1.42 11.51 7.65
C ALA A 73 -0.80 10.56 8.70
N SER A 74 -0.11 9.50 8.28
CA SER A 74 0.55 8.56 9.20
C SER A 74 1.94 9.01 9.66
N ILE A 75 2.56 9.99 8.99
CA ILE A 75 3.92 10.46 9.31
C ILE A 75 4.06 10.96 10.76
N PRO A 76 3.14 11.78 11.31
CA PRO A 76 3.28 12.27 12.68
C PRO A 76 3.32 11.15 13.73
N GLU A 77 2.50 10.11 13.54
CA GLU A 77 2.47 8.96 14.43
C GLU A 77 3.74 8.11 14.30
N MET A 78 4.23 7.93 13.09
CA MET A 78 5.50 7.24 12.83
C MET A 78 6.69 7.98 13.47
N ILE A 79 6.76 9.30 13.34
CA ILE A 79 7.80 10.11 13.98
C ILE A 79 7.73 9.98 15.51
N LYS A 80 6.51 10.04 16.07
CA LYS A 80 6.31 9.84 17.52
C LYS A 80 6.75 8.44 17.96
N GLY A 81 6.45 7.40 17.20
CA GLY A 81 6.91 6.03 17.45
C GLY A 81 8.45 5.95 17.48
N ILE A 82 9.11 6.46 16.45
CA ILE A 82 10.58 6.52 16.39
C ILE A 82 11.16 7.29 17.60
N TYR A 83 10.55 8.41 17.97
CA TYR A 83 10.99 9.18 19.11
C TYR A 83 10.89 8.39 20.42
N VAL A 84 9.76 7.73 20.66
CA VAL A 84 9.54 6.93 21.87
C VAL A 84 10.48 5.72 21.92
N ASP A 85 10.62 5.00 20.82
CA ASP A 85 11.40 3.75 20.77
C ASP A 85 12.90 3.98 20.84
N TYR A 86 13.40 5.07 20.25
CA TYR A 86 14.84 5.33 20.14
C TYR A 86 15.39 6.40 21.09
N PHE A 87 14.51 7.16 21.80
CA PHE A 87 14.97 8.22 22.70
C PHE A 87 14.36 8.15 24.10
N VAL A 88 13.12 7.66 24.26
CA VAL A 88 12.47 7.66 25.57
C VAL A 88 12.71 6.34 26.32
N ASN A 89 12.59 5.21 25.64
CA ASN A 89 12.63 3.88 26.27
C ASN A 89 14.03 3.23 26.29
N ILE A 90 15.11 4.02 26.08
CA ILE A 90 16.46 3.48 25.94
C ILE A 90 17.36 3.90 27.11
N PRO A 91 18.18 2.98 27.66
CA PRO A 91 19.22 3.31 28.63
C PRO A 91 20.27 4.25 28.00
N SER A 92 20.77 5.19 28.81
CA SER A 92 21.70 6.25 28.37
C SER A 92 22.94 5.75 27.62
N SER A 93 23.34 4.50 27.86
CA SER A 93 24.48 3.85 27.18
C SER A 93 24.25 3.58 25.69
N ARG A 94 22.99 3.57 25.22
CA ARG A 94 22.62 3.30 23.81
C ARG A 94 22.18 4.54 23.04
N LEU A 95 22.13 5.71 23.67
CA LEU A 95 21.70 6.96 23.02
C LEU A 95 22.52 7.29 21.76
N THR A 96 23.84 7.13 21.81
CA THR A 96 24.70 7.40 20.65
C THR A 96 24.38 6.48 19.48
N SER A 97 24.17 5.20 19.74
CA SER A 97 23.80 4.21 18.71
C SER A 97 22.43 4.53 18.09
N SER A 98 21.47 4.97 18.91
CA SER A 98 20.13 5.36 18.46
C SER A 98 20.15 6.60 17.57
N ILE A 99 20.94 7.61 17.93
CA ILE A 99 21.11 8.82 17.11
C ILE A 99 21.71 8.45 15.76
N ILE A 100 22.76 7.65 15.74
CA ILE A 100 23.41 7.20 14.50
C ILE A 100 22.40 6.43 13.63
N PHE A 101 21.61 5.53 14.22
CA PHE A 101 20.59 4.76 13.50
C PHE A 101 19.52 5.67 12.88
N VAL A 102 18.99 6.64 13.63
CA VAL A 102 17.97 7.58 13.14
C VAL A 102 18.53 8.46 12.02
N VAL A 103 19.78 8.92 12.14
CA VAL A 103 20.43 9.69 11.06
C VAL A 103 20.59 8.85 9.80
N ILE A 104 21.07 7.60 9.93
CA ILE A 104 21.19 6.67 8.79
C ILE A 104 19.82 6.42 8.17
N LEU A 105 18.78 6.22 8.96
CA LEU A 105 17.43 5.99 8.49
C LEU A 105 16.91 7.20 7.68
N ILE A 106 17.11 8.42 8.16
CA ILE A 106 16.72 9.63 7.43
C ILE A 106 17.46 9.74 6.10
N ILE A 107 18.78 9.51 6.10
CA ILE A 107 19.60 9.53 4.88
C ILE A 107 19.12 8.45 3.91
N ALA A 108 18.82 7.23 4.38
CA ALA A 108 18.33 6.15 3.55
C ALA A 108 16.98 6.50 2.91
N VAL A 109 16.04 7.07 3.66
CA VAL A 109 14.75 7.52 3.13
C VAL A 109 14.94 8.58 2.05
N LEU A 110 15.78 9.59 2.29
CA LEU A 110 16.07 10.64 1.31
C LEU A 110 16.70 10.08 0.04
N LEU A 111 17.63 9.13 0.16
CA LEU A 111 18.26 8.46 -0.98
C LEU A 111 17.25 7.63 -1.78
N ILE A 112 16.36 6.89 -1.11
CA ILE A 112 15.31 6.12 -1.78
C ILE A 112 14.37 7.06 -2.54
N VAL A 113 13.92 8.15 -1.93
CA VAL A 113 13.04 9.13 -2.58
C VAL A 113 13.75 9.76 -3.79
N TYR A 114 15.01 10.17 -3.62
CA TYR A 114 15.80 10.76 -4.70
C TYR A 114 15.97 9.78 -5.87
N PHE A 115 16.38 8.55 -5.59
CA PHE A 115 16.61 7.53 -6.63
C PHE A 115 15.31 7.13 -7.34
N THR A 116 14.22 6.95 -6.59
CA THR A 116 12.91 6.65 -7.15
C THR A 116 12.43 7.78 -8.06
N THR A 117 12.56 9.03 -7.62
CA THR A 117 12.15 10.19 -8.42
C THR A 117 13.01 10.31 -9.69
N TYR A 118 14.32 10.08 -9.58
CA TYR A 118 15.23 10.10 -10.71
C TYR A 118 14.85 9.06 -11.79
N VAL A 119 14.58 7.82 -11.37
CA VAL A 119 14.15 6.75 -12.29
C VAL A 119 12.77 7.04 -12.88
N GLN A 120 11.86 7.60 -12.09
CA GLN A 120 10.50 7.94 -12.55
C GLN A 120 10.50 9.06 -13.61
N GLN A 121 11.46 9.99 -13.53
CA GLN A 121 11.61 11.08 -14.49
C GLN A 121 12.46 10.72 -15.71
N ALA A 122 13.12 9.56 -15.68
CA ALA A 122 13.97 9.12 -16.77
C ALA A 122 13.16 8.81 -18.02
N GLU A 123 13.51 9.48 -19.14
CA GLU A 123 12.88 9.30 -20.45
C GLU A 123 13.93 8.91 -21.49
N TYR A 124 13.60 7.90 -22.27
CA TYR A 124 14.39 7.54 -23.45
C TYR A 124 13.84 8.25 -24.67
N LYS A 125 14.64 9.11 -25.30
CA LYS A 125 14.25 9.91 -26.45
C LYS A 125 14.60 9.18 -27.74
N ILE A 126 13.57 8.69 -28.47
CA ILE A 126 13.74 8.08 -29.79
C ILE A 126 13.60 9.16 -30.86
N PRO A 127 14.63 9.39 -31.72
CA PRO A 127 14.50 10.36 -32.83
C PRO A 127 13.53 9.80 -33.87
N ILE A 128 12.51 10.59 -34.22
CA ILE A 128 11.55 10.26 -35.27
C ILE A 128 11.85 11.19 -36.47
N GLN A 129 11.99 10.57 -37.64
CA GLN A 129 12.07 11.31 -38.92
C GLN A 129 10.68 11.27 -39.58
N TYR A 130 10.09 12.45 -39.72
CA TYR A 130 8.86 12.58 -40.51
C TYR A 130 9.25 12.74 -42.00
N THR A 131 8.70 11.90 -42.86
CA THR A 131 8.91 11.92 -44.32
C THR A 131 8.30 13.13 -45.03
N LYS A 132 7.46 13.92 -44.37
CA LYS A 132 6.89 15.17 -44.87
C LYS A 132 7.40 16.37 -44.06
N VAL A 133 8.59 16.83 -44.35
CA VAL A 133 9.08 18.11 -43.83
C VAL A 133 8.96 19.15 -44.93
N ALA A 134 8.11 20.15 -44.70
CA ALA A 134 8.17 21.39 -45.52
C ALA A 134 9.54 22.04 -45.32
N GLN A 135 10.21 22.39 -46.40
CA GLN A 135 11.52 22.98 -46.38
C GLN A 135 11.60 24.16 -45.40
N GLY A 136 12.41 24.04 -44.36
CA GLY A 136 12.79 25.16 -43.50
C GLY A 136 12.66 25.01 -41.98
N ALA A 137 12.13 23.94 -41.43
CA ALA A 137 12.06 23.78 -39.98
C ALA A 137 13.00 22.67 -39.48
N PRO A 138 13.84 22.91 -38.44
CA PRO A 138 14.63 21.86 -37.81
C PRO A 138 13.69 20.98 -37.00
N SER A 139 13.13 19.94 -37.62
CA SER A 139 12.22 19.00 -36.96
C SER A 139 12.98 17.81 -36.38
N SER A 140 13.74 18.01 -35.35
CA SER A 140 14.13 16.93 -34.45
C SER A 140 12.97 16.62 -33.48
N SER A 141 11.96 15.94 -33.97
CA SER A 141 10.89 15.42 -33.14
C SER A 141 11.36 14.08 -32.52
N TYR A 142 11.25 13.96 -31.23
CA TYR A 142 11.57 12.69 -30.51
C TYR A 142 10.35 12.23 -29.74
N LEU A 143 10.18 10.91 -29.70
CA LEU A 143 9.16 10.27 -28.89
C LEU A 143 9.75 9.98 -27.50
N PRO A 144 9.28 10.64 -26.45
CA PRO A 144 9.73 10.32 -25.10
C PRO A 144 9.07 9.02 -24.63
N LEU A 145 9.88 8.00 -24.39
CA LEU A 145 9.43 6.76 -23.75
C LEU A 145 9.89 6.77 -22.29
N LYS A 146 8.94 6.68 -21.35
CA LYS A 146 9.25 6.54 -19.94
C LYS A 146 9.87 5.17 -19.66
N VAL A 147 10.94 5.14 -18.88
CA VAL A 147 11.62 3.90 -18.49
C VAL A 147 10.69 3.03 -17.63
N ASN A 148 9.87 3.64 -16.80
CA ASN A 148 8.84 2.94 -16.01
C ASN A 148 7.45 3.50 -16.34
N PRO A 149 6.77 3.00 -17.40
CA PRO A 149 5.44 3.45 -17.76
C PRO A 149 4.35 2.92 -16.81
N ALA A 150 4.62 1.83 -16.12
CA ALA A 150 3.63 1.17 -15.27
C ALA A 150 3.43 1.86 -13.91
N GLY A 151 4.46 2.54 -13.38
CA GLY A 151 4.40 3.23 -12.10
C GLY A 151 4.16 2.29 -10.92
N VAL A 152 3.40 2.75 -9.94
CA VAL A 152 3.09 2.04 -8.70
C VAL A 152 1.82 1.18 -8.79
N ILE A 153 0.98 1.41 -9.79
CA ILE A 153 -0.34 0.76 -9.93
C ILE A 153 -0.26 -0.77 -9.99
N PRO A 154 0.64 -1.40 -10.79
CA PRO A 154 0.75 -2.85 -10.82
C PRO A 154 1.14 -3.47 -9.48
N VAL A 155 1.96 -2.79 -8.69
CA VAL A 155 2.36 -3.26 -7.36
C VAL A 155 1.16 -3.28 -6.40
N ILE A 156 0.32 -2.24 -6.45
CA ILE A 156 -0.91 -2.16 -5.66
C ILE A 156 -1.88 -3.28 -6.06
N PHE A 157 -2.03 -3.54 -7.37
CA PHE A 157 -2.84 -4.66 -7.86
C PHE A 157 -2.31 -6.02 -7.40
N ALA A 158 -1.02 -6.26 -7.55
CA ALA A 158 -0.38 -7.50 -7.14
C ALA A 158 -0.55 -7.74 -5.64
N SER A 159 -0.31 -6.74 -4.80
CA SER A 159 -0.51 -6.84 -3.36
C SER A 159 -1.96 -7.11 -2.99
N SER A 160 -2.92 -6.47 -3.67
CA SER A 160 -4.35 -6.69 -3.44
C SER A 160 -4.79 -8.11 -3.82
N ILE A 161 -4.30 -8.62 -4.96
CA ILE A 161 -4.58 -10.00 -5.40
C ILE A 161 -3.97 -11.02 -4.43
N THR A 162 -2.75 -10.78 -3.97
CA THR A 162 -2.07 -11.66 -3.00
C THR A 162 -2.74 -11.62 -1.63
N ALA A 163 -3.28 -10.47 -1.22
CA ALA A 163 -3.99 -10.33 0.04
C ALA A 163 -5.35 -11.05 0.06
N ALA A 164 -6.01 -11.25 -1.09
CA ALA A 164 -7.32 -11.89 -1.16
C ALA A 164 -7.32 -13.36 -0.67
N PRO A 165 -6.41 -14.25 -1.11
CA PRO A 165 -6.30 -15.61 -0.57
C PRO A 165 -6.01 -15.61 0.93
N ALA A 166 -5.11 -14.73 1.41
CA ALA A 166 -4.81 -14.62 2.83
C ALA A 166 -6.05 -14.22 3.66
N ALA A 167 -6.87 -13.31 3.15
CA ALA A 167 -8.12 -12.91 3.78
C ALA A 167 -9.13 -14.07 3.86
N ILE A 168 -9.25 -14.88 2.81
CA ILE A 168 -10.13 -16.06 2.80
C ILE A 168 -9.65 -17.09 3.83
N LEU A 169 -8.35 -17.36 3.90
CA LEU A 169 -7.78 -18.30 4.86
C LEU A 169 -7.99 -17.82 6.32
N GLN A 170 -7.85 -16.52 6.58
CA GLN A 170 -8.13 -15.96 7.90
C GLN A 170 -9.61 -16.10 8.26
N PHE A 171 -10.52 -15.90 7.32
CA PHE A 171 -11.94 -16.12 7.55
C PHE A 171 -12.26 -17.58 7.86
N LEU A 172 -11.69 -18.53 7.13
CA LEU A 172 -11.87 -19.96 7.37
C LEU A 172 -11.36 -20.37 8.77
N SER A 173 -10.20 -19.87 9.19
CA SER A 173 -9.67 -20.08 10.55
C SER A 173 -10.59 -19.50 11.62
N ALA A 174 -11.12 -18.30 11.41
CA ALA A 174 -12.01 -17.62 12.35
C ALA A 174 -13.37 -18.33 12.52
N THR A 175 -13.84 -19.05 11.49
CA THR A 175 -15.10 -19.82 11.53
C THR A 175 -14.94 -21.23 12.10
N GLY A 176 -13.76 -21.57 12.67
CA GLY A 176 -13.52 -22.85 13.34
C GLY A 176 -13.17 -24.01 12.39
N HIS A 177 -12.90 -23.73 11.11
CA HIS A 177 -12.45 -24.74 10.15
C HIS A 177 -10.91 -24.81 10.13
N ASP A 178 -10.32 -25.22 11.27
CA ASP A 178 -8.88 -25.41 11.44
C ASP A 178 -8.37 -26.68 10.74
N TRP A 179 -8.47 -26.71 9.42
CA TRP A 179 -7.87 -27.77 8.64
C TRP A 179 -6.35 -27.57 8.57
N ALA A 180 -5.58 -28.65 8.70
CA ALA A 180 -4.12 -28.59 8.68
C ALA A 180 -3.55 -27.86 7.44
N TRP A 181 -4.19 -28.03 6.26
CA TRP A 181 -3.80 -27.36 5.03
C TRP A 181 -4.03 -25.83 5.06
N VAL A 182 -5.06 -25.35 5.79
CA VAL A 182 -5.34 -23.91 5.95
C VAL A 182 -4.20 -23.24 6.70
N ARG A 183 -3.70 -23.86 7.78
CA ARG A 183 -2.56 -23.36 8.55
C ARG A 183 -1.29 -23.34 7.71
N THR A 184 -1.01 -24.41 6.98
CA THR A 184 0.16 -24.48 6.10
C THR A 184 0.10 -23.43 4.99
N ALA A 185 -1.07 -23.24 4.38
CA ALA A 185 -1.27 -22.21 3.35
C ALA A 185 -1.13 -20.79 3.94
N GLN A 186 -1.60 -20.57 5.16
CA GLN A 186 -1.47 -19.30 5.86
C GLN A 186 -0.01 -18.99 6.21
N GLU A 187 0.76 -19.98 6.61
CA GLU A 187 2.20 -19.86 6.84
C GLU A 187 2.97 -19.54 5.54
N MET A 188 2.60 -20.18 4.42
CA MET A 188 3.22 -19.91 3.12
C MET A 188 2.91 -18.52 2.56
N LEU A 189 1.72 -17.98 2.84
CA LEU A 189 1.30 -16.66 2.38
C LEU A 189 1.70 -15.52 3.35
N SER A 190 2.17 -15.86 4.55
CA SER A 190 2.65 -14.84 5.48
C SER A 190 4.03 -14.34 5.06
N THR A 191 4.16 -13.03 4.87
CA THR A 191 5.44 -12.37 4.55
C THR A 191 6.50 -12.49 5.65
N THR A 192 6.14 -13.04 6.81
CA THR A 192 7.03 -13.30 7.94
C THR A 192 7.65 -14.70 7.92
N SER A 193 7.20 -15.57 7.03
CA SER A 193 7.77 -16.90 6.86
C SER A 193 9.04 -16.85 6.02
N PRO A 194 10.11 -17.60 6.38
CA PRO A 194 11.32 -17.68 5.56
C PRO A 194 11.13 -18.34 4.18
N THR A 195 9.89 -18.78 3.88
CA THR A 195 9.48 -19.39 2.61
C THR A 195 8.53 -18.50 1.78
N GLY A 196 8.19 -17.29 2.25
CA GLY A 196 7.33 -16.32 1.56
C GLY A 196 8.08 -15.12 1.02
#